data_b774088302a81fbb2db9d21dce55e788
#
_entry.id   b774088302a81fbb2db9d21dce55e788
#
_cell.length_a   1.000
_cell.length_b   1.000
_cell.length_c   1.000
_cell.angle_alpha   90.00
_cell.angle_beta   90.00
_cell.angle_gamma   90.00
#
_symmetry.space_group_name_H-M   'P 1'
#
loop_
_entity.id
_entity.type
_entity.pdbx_description
1 polymer ?
#
loop_
_entity_poly.entity_id
_entity_poly.type
_entity_poly.pdbx_seq_one_letter_code
_entity_poly.pdbx_strand_id
1 'polypeptide(L)'
;MKTMKLAVLVVAIAVALFILIPNLSWAEDGAATFKAKCAVCHGADGAGKAKFPSLISDDAKKLSDADLTDYVANGGPKKIATHAFSTKALSADDIKAVISAIRDLQKK
;
A
#
# COMPACT_ATOMS: atom_id res chain seq x y z
N MET A 1 28.25 32.20 21.88
CA MET A 1 28.79 31.70 20.61
C MET A 1 28.90 30.18 20.54
N LYS A 2 29.46 29.52 21.55
CA LYS A 2 29.55 28.03 21.55
C LYS A 2 28.18 27.36 21.58
N THR A 3 27.22 27.90 22.31
CA THR A 3 25.85 27.36 22.41
C THR A 3 25.07 27.48 21.11
N MET A 4 25.32 28.52 20.31
CA MET A 4 24.65 28.73 19.01
C MET A 4 25.13 27.72 17.96
N LYS A 5 26.43 27.40 17.96
CA LYS A 5 27.00 26.40 17.04
C LYS A 5 26.45 25.00 17.33
N LEU A 6 26.29 24.65 18.60
CA LEU A 6 25.75 23.37 19.02
C LEU A 6 24.27 23.24 18.62
N ALA A 7 23.47 24.30 18.79
CA ALA A 7 22.06 24.31 18.42
C ALA A 7 21.88 24.11 16.90
N VAL A 8 22.70 24.77 16.08
CA VAL A 8 22.67 24.61 14.62
C VAL A 8 23.03 23.18 14.21
N LEU A 9 24.02 22.58 14.88
CA LEU A 9 24.43 21.21 14.60
C LEU A 9 23.29 20.21 14.91
N VAL A 10 22.63 20.36 16.05
CA VAL A 10 21.50 19.50 16.45
C VAL A 10 20.35 19.59 15.47
N VAL A 11 20.00 20.79 15.02
CA VAL A 11 18.93 20.99 14.03
C VAL A 11 19.30 20.36 12.70
N ALA A 12 20.55 20.49 12.25
CA ALA A 12 21.04 19.89 11.01
C ALA A 12 20.95 18.34 11.04
N ILE A 13 21.31 17.71 12.16
CA ILE A 13 21.20 16.27 12.34
C ILE A 13 19.74 15.81 12.31
N ALA A 14 18.84 16.52 12.99
CA ALA A 14 17.42 16.20 13.02
C ALA A 14 16.81 16.27 11.62
N VAL A 15 17.14 17.29 10.82
CA VAL A 15 16.68 17.43 9.44
C VAL A 15 17.22 16.30 8.54
N ALA A 16 18.50 15.94 8.70
CA ALA A 16 19.10 14.85 7.94
C ALA A 16 18.45 13.50 8.24
N LEU A 17 18.14 13.19 9.49
CA LEU A 17 17.44 11.98 9.89
C LEU A 17 16.02 11.93 9.32
N PHE A 18 15.32 13.05 9.29
CA PHE A 18 13.98 13.14 8.72
C PHE A 18 13.98 12.89 7.21
N ILE A 19 15.00 13.34 6.49
CA ILE A 19 15.15 13.14 5.04
C ILE A 19 15.50 11.68 4.72
N LEU A 20 16.27 11.00 5.59
CA LEU A 20 16.73 9.63 5.34
C LEU A 20 15.64 8.56 5.48
N ILE A 21 14.50 8.87 6.12
CA ILE A 21 13.41 7.91 6.33
C ILE A 21 12.06 8.42 5.80
N PRO A 22 11.98 9.08 4.62
CA PRO A 22 10.72 9.71 4.19
C PRO A 22 9.65 8.70 3.72
N ASN A 23 10.05 7.47 3.36
CA ASN A 23 9.14 6.49 2.76
C ASN A 23 8.74 5.35 3.70
N LEU A 24 9.22 5.34 4.92
CA LEU A 24 8.98 4.25 5.86
C LEU A 24 7.49 4.12 6.22
N SER A 25 6.82 5.25 6.47
CA SER A 25 5.41 5.28 6.82
C SER A 25 4.49 4.84 5.68
N TRP A 26 4.86 5.12 4.44
CA TRP A 26 4.04 4.76 3.27
C TRP A 26 4.00 3.24 3.05
N ALA A 27 5.13 2.54 3.22
CA ALA A 27 5.19 1.08 3.08
C ALA A 27 4.35 0.38 4.15
N GLU A 28 4.36 0.90 5.39
CA GLU A 28 3.54 0.39 6.49
C GLU A 28 2.06 0.62 6.23
N ASP A 29 1.69 1.79 5.72
CA ASP A 29 0.30 2.15 5.44
C ASP A 29 -0.33 1.24 4.38
N GLY A 30 0.41 0.82 3.38
CA GLY A 30 -0.07 -0.12 2.36
C GLY A 30 -0.45 -1.47 2.94
N ALA A 31 0.40 -2.05 3.78
CA ALA A 31 0.12 -3.31 4.46
C ALA A 31 -1.02 -3.18 5.47
N ALA A 32 -1.06 -2.09 6.21
CA ALA A 32 -2.14 -1.81 7.17
C ALA A 32 -3.48 -1.62 6.45
N THR A 33 -3.49 -0.90 5.35
CA THR A 33 -4.68 -0.69 4.51
C THR A 33 -5.18 -2.01 3.94
N PHE A 34 -4.29 -2.86 3.46
CA PHE A 34 -4.64 -4.20 2.97
C PHE A 34 -5.32 -5.02 4.06
N LYS A 35 -4.76 -5.06 5.26
CA LYS A 35 -5.36 -5.78 6.39
C LYS A 35 -6.74 -5.24 6.76
N ALA A 36 -6.92 -3.93 6.74
CA ALA A 36 -8.17 -3.30 7.14
C ALA A 36 -9.27 -3.41 6.09
N LYS A 37 -8.92 -3.34 4.80
CA LYS A 37 -9.88 -3.20 3.70
C LYS A 37 -9.99 -4.42 2.80
N CYS A 38 -8.95 -5.20 2.66
CA CYS A 38 -8.86 -6.29 1.70
C CYS A 38 -8.87 -7.68 2.33
N ALA A 39 -8.19 -7.84 3.46
CA ALA A 39 -8.01 -9.13 4.12
C ALA A 39 -9.32 -9.76 4.59
N VAL A 40 -10.33 -8.97 4.87
CA VAL A 40 -11.67 -9.45 5.27
C VAL A 40 -12.22 -10.43 4.24
N CYS A 41 -12.00 -10.18 2.97
CA CYS A 41 -12.46 -11.03 1.87
C CYS A 41 -11.34 -11.92 1.31
N HIS A 42 -10.16 -11.37 1.11
CA HIS A 42 -9.06 -12.07 0.42
C HIS A 42 -8.12 -12.84 1.36
N GLY A 43 -8.26 -12.70 2.66
CA GLY A 43 -7.38 -13.31 3.65
C GLY A 43 -6.15 -12.44 3.93
N ALA A 44 -5.55 -12.63 5.11
CA ALA A 44 -4.39 -11.85 5.55
C ALA A 44 -3.16 -12.07 4.67
N ASP A 45 -3.05 -13.25 4.05
CA ASP A 45 -1.98 -13.62 3.12
C ASP A 45 -2.37 -13.46 1.65
N GLY A 46 -3.59 -13.01 1.36
CA GLY A 46 -4.08 -12.83 0.00
C GLY A 46 -4.49 -14.12 -0.71
N ALA A 47 -4.52 -15.25 -0.02
CA ALA A 47 -4.82 -16.55 -0.62
C ALA A 47 -6.29 -16.73 -1.04
N GLY A 48 -7.16 -15.82 -0.63
CA GLY A 48 -8.59 -15.90 -0.89
C GLY A 48 -9.34 -16.66 0.20
N LYS A 49 -10.66 -16.50 0.18
CA LYS A 49 -11.59 -17.20 1.11
C LYS A 49 -12.86 -17.52 0.34
N ALA A 50 -13.37 -18.76 0.46
CA ALA A 50 -14.64 -19.14 -0.12
C ALA A 50 -14.79 -18.70 -1.60
N LYS A 51 -15.70 -17.78 -1.87
CA LYS A 51 -15.96 -17.26 -3.21
C LYS A 51 -15.04 -16.10 -3.64
N PHE A 52 -14.19 -15.61 -2.75
CA PHE A 52 -13.30 -14.50 -3.05
C PHE A 52 -11.98 -15.01 -3.66
N PRO A 53 -11.53 -14.42 -4.77
CA PRO A 53 -10.37 -14.97 -5.49
C PRO A 53 -9.06 -14.75 -4.75
N SER A 54 -8.11 -15.64 -5.01
CA SER A 54 -6.74 -15.50 -4.53
C SER A 54 -6.04 -14.34 -5.25
N LEU A 55 -5.30 -13.55 -4.48
CA LEU A 55 -4.45 -12.49 -5.01
C LEU A 55 -3.01 -12.95 -5.23
N ILE A 56 -2.68 -14.19 -4.83
CA ILE A 56 -1.34 -14.76 -4.97
C ILE A 56 -1.29 -15.90 -5.99
N SER A 57 -2.38 -16.16 -6.69
CA SER A 57 -2.44 -17.16 -7.77
C SER A 57 -1.60 -16.71 -8.98
N ASP A 58 -1.30 -17.66 -9.85
CA ASP A 58 -0.57 -17.37 -11.09
C ASP A 58 -1.33 -16.37 -11.96
N ASP A 59 -2.64 -16.48 -12.03
CA ASP A 59 -3.48 -15.54 -12.79
C ASP A 59 -3.37 -14.12 -12.22
N ALA A 60 -3.42 -13.99 -10.89
CA ALA A 60 -3.27 -12.68 -10.25
C ALA A 60 -1.88 -12.08 -10.49
N LYS A 61 -0.84 -12.92 -10.47
CA LYS A 61 0.54 -12.47 -10.73
C LYS A 61 0.76 -11.97 -12.15
N LYS A 62 -0.04 -12.43 -13.10
CA LYS A 62 0.04 -12.02 -14.50
C LYS A 62 -0.58 -10.66 -14.75
N LEU A 63 -1.43 -10.18 -13.87
CA LEU A 63 -2.04 -8.85 -14.01
C LEU A 63 -0.98 -7.77 -13.85
N SER A 64 -1.03 -6.75 -14.71
CA SER A 64 -0.15 -5.60 -14.60
C SER A 64 -0.52 -4.76 -13.39
N ASP A 65 0.38 -3.88 -12.96
CA ASP A 65 0.08 -2.93 -11.89
C ASP A 65 -1.08 -2.01 -12.27
N ALA A 66 -1.20 -1.64 -13.54
CA ALA A 66 -2.31 -0.86 -14.05
C ALA A 66 -3.65 -1.62 -13.92
N ASP A 67 -3.66 -2.91 -14.24
CA ASP A 67 -4.85 -3.76 -14.09
C ASP A 67 -5.25 -3.91 -12.63
N LEU A 68 -4.29 -4.19 -11.74
CA LEU A 68 -4.55 -4.29 -10.31
C LEU A 68 -5.07 -2.97 -9.75
N THR A 69 -4.51 -1.86 -10.19
CA THR A 69 -4.96 -0.53 -9.78
C THR A 69 -6.41 -0.31 -10.20
N ASP A 70 -6.78 -0.68 -11.42
CA ASP A 70 -8.15 -0.55 -11.90
C ASP A 70 -9.11 -1.43 -11.09
N TYR A 71 -8.74 -2.67 -10.78
CA TYR A 71 -9.55 -3.54 -9.93
C TYR A 71 -9.82 -2.94 -8.55
N VAL A 72 -8.82 -2.33 -7.93
CA VAL A 72 -8.96 -1.72 -6.61
C VAL A 72 -9.70 -0.38 -6.70
N ALA A 73 -9.31 0.47 -7.64
CA ALA A 73 -9.84 1.83 -7.75
C ALA A 73 -11.27 1.87 -8.27
N ASN A 74 -11.59 1.06 -9.27
CA ASN A 74 -12.82 1.14 -10.04
C ASN A 74 -13.62 -0.16 -10.10
N GLY A 75 -13.10 -1.23 -9.56
CA GLY A 75 -13.74 -2.54 -9.59
C GLY A 75 -13.39 -3.39 -10.80
N GLY A 76 -12.48 -2.95 -11.65
CA GLY A 76 -12.06 -3.68 -12.85
C GLY A 76 -13.09 -3.70 -13.96
N PRO A 77 -12.94 -4.60 -14.95
CA PRO A 77 -13.84 -4.68 -16.11
C PRO A 77 -15.30 -4.95 -15.74
N LYS A 78 -15.54 -5.67 -14.65
CA LYS A 78 -16.88 -6.02 -14.17
C LYS A 78 -17.46 -4.95 -13.23
N LYS A 79 -16.74 -3.90 -12.96
CA LYS A 79 -17.14 -2.78 -12.08
C LYS A 79 -17.68 -3.27 -10.73
N ILE A 80 -16.90 -4.07 -10.04
CA ILE A 80 -17.28 -4.68 -8.77
C ILE A 80 -17.47 -3.58 -7.71
N ALA A 81 -18.69 -3.43 -7.22
CA ALA A 81 -19.10 -2.33 -6.34
C ALA A 81 -18.38 -2.34 -4.98
N THR A 82 -18.00 -3.51 -4.47
CA THR A 82 -17.26 -3.63 -3.21
C THR A 82 -15.83 -3.11 -3.32
N HIS A 83 -15.28 -3.03 -4.53
CA HIS A 83 -14.06 -2.30 -4.83
C HIS A 83 -14.38 -0.81 -5.00
N ALA A 84 -13.97 -0.19 -6.06
CA ALA A 84 -14.24 1.23 -6.32
C ALA A 84 -13.74 2.14 -5.20
N PHE A 85 -12.58 1.81 -4.64
CA PHE A 85 -12.01 2.53 -3.50
C PHE A 85 -11.59 3.96 -3.82
N SER A 86 -11.40 4.29 -5.09
CA SER A 86 -11.10 5.67 -5.49
C SER A 86 -12.22 6.66 -5.13
N THR A 87 -13.46 6.18 -5.04
CA THR A 87 -14.62 7.00 -4.67
C THR A 87 -15.00 6.88 -3.20
N LYS A 88 -14.36 5.96 -2.45
CA LYS A 88 -14.73 5.67 -1.06
C LYS A 88 -13.79 6.30 -0.04
N ALA A 89 -12.57 5.81 0.05
CA ALA A 89 -11.69 6.19 1.15
C ALA A 89 -10.21 6.19 0.79
N LEU A 90 -9.82 5.66 -0.37
CA LEU A 90 -8.43 5.51 -0.73
C LEU A 90 -8.03 6.51 -1.81
N SER A 91 -6.98 7.29 -1.53
CA SER A 91 -6.34 8.14 -2.53
C SER A 91 -5.59 7.27 -3.56
N ALA A 92 -5.15 7.89 -4.66
CA ALA A 92 -4.31 7.22 -5.65
C ALA A 92 -3.02 6.68 -5.03
N ASP A 93 -2.42 7.40 -4.10
CA ASP A 93 -1.21 6.97 -3.40
C ASP A 93 -1.48 5.79 -2.46
N ASP A 94 -2.61 5.79 -1.77
CA ASP A 94 -3.03 4.67 -0.93
C ASP A 94 -3.24 3.41 -1.74
N ILE A 95 -3.88 3.52 -2.89
CA ILE A 95 -4.09 2.39 -3.81
C ILE A 95 -2.77 1.86 -4.32
N LYS A 96 -1.85 2.72 -4.69
CA LYS A 96 -0.51 2.34 -5.13
C LYS A 96 0.23 1.57 -4.03
N ALA A 97 0.12 2.03 -2.78
CA ALA A 97 0.73 1.35 -1.63
C ALA A 97 0.11 -0.03 -1.39
N VAL A 98 -1.20 -0.17 -1.56
CA VAL A 98 -1.91 -1.46 -1.46
C VAL A 98 -1.43 -2.42 -2.55
N ILE A 99 -1.27 -1.95 -3.80
CA ILE A 99 -0.76 -2.78 -4.90
C ILE A 99 0.65 -3.28 -4.57
N SER A 100 1.51 -2.43 -4.03
CA SER A 100 2.84 -2.83 -3.56
C SER A 100 2.77 -3.92 -2.49
N ALA A 101 1.85 -3.80 -1.53
CA ALA A 101 1.64 -4.80 -0.49
C ALA A 101 1.17 -6.14 -1.08
N ILE A 102 0.29 -6.12 -2.07
CA ILE A 102 -0.15 -7.32 -2.80
C ILE A 102 1.03 -7.99 -3.50
N ARG A 103 1.88 -7.21 -4.17
CA ARG A 103 3.08 -7.75 -4.83
C ARG A 103 4.03 -8.41 -3.84
N ASP A 104 4.17 -7.85 -2.65
CA ASP A 104 4.99 -8.46 -1.59
C ASP A 104 4.43 -9.81 -1.15
N LEU A 105 3.11 -9.93 -1.02
CA LEU A 105 2.45 -11.21 -0.72
C LEU A 105 2.69 -12.24 -1.82
N GLN A 106 2.71 -11.81 -3.08
CA GLN A 106 2.94 -12.71 -4.23
C GLN A 106 4.37 -13.27 -4.28
N LYS A 107 5.31 -12.64 -3.59
CA LYS A 107 6.71 -13.09 -3.53
C LYS A 107 6.98 -14.17 -2.49
N LYS A 108 6.06 -14.41 -1.59
CA LYS A 108 6.23 -15.39 -0.50
C LYS A 108 5.97 -16.83 -0.93
#